data_a319d3df033f0ca0a0f8555ce7362c0e
#
_entry.id   a319d3df033f0ca0a0f8555ce7362c0e
#
_cell.length_a   1.000
_cell.length_b   1.000
_cell.length_c   1.000
_cell.angle_alpha   90.00
_cell.angle_beta   90.00
_cell.angle_gamma   90.00
#
_symmetry.space_group_name_H-M   'P 1'
#
loop_
_entity.id
_entity.type
_entity.pdbx_description
1 polymer ?
#
loop_
_entity_poly.entity_id
_entity_poly.type
_entity_poly.pdbx_seq_one_letter_code
_entity_poly.pdbx_strand_id
1 'polypeptide(L)'
;MFHHYILTRFNIRLFRYDKHGHNIDQGSWLEERLKLFETYTLPSVMGQTCQDFTWILLVDSKTPDSYRERMKSYRKRCPQIIYIAVKEQYGWHFANIFRQVVEKQLKERAVKEGDYCLTTYFDNDDCLNKDYIKDVHDILEQNDNILQEDGFLAFDYGVQYYTELGIATRIKYPNNHFITLFEEVSSAESPSVRTCYGYGSHFDIEKRKAACVHHITHVDKPMWVEVIHKDNVDNDVKMTLDTSFINDKRLLQREFSLNIILQTGRKTTFFVRFFKQALRRFYNRFVPRKW
;
A
#
# COMPACT_ATOMS: atom_id res chain seq x y z
N MET A 1 6.56 -23.34 -0.41
CA MET A 1 6.51 -22.41 -1.58
C MET A 1 5.71 -21.17 -1.18
N PHE A 2 6.02 -19.99 -1.74
CA PHE A 2 5.27 -18.75 -1.45
C PHE A 2 4.26 -18.46 -2.56
N HIS A 3 3.04 -18.10 -2.17
CA HIS A 3 1.98 -17.62 -3.05
C HIS A 3 1.67 -16.17 -2.66
N HIS A 4 2.28 -15.19 -3.34
CA HIS A 4 2.24 -13.79 -2.94
C HIS A 4 1.12 -13.02 -3.66
N TYR A 5 0.29 -12.33 -2.88
CA TYR A 5 -0.81 -11.50 -3.35
C TYR A 5 -0.64 -10.05 -2.85
N ILE A 6 -0.58 -9.09 -3.75
CA ILE A 6 -0.70 -7.67 -3.43
C ILE A 6 -2.19 -7.32 -3.45
N LEU A 7 -2.70 -6.72 -2.37
CA LEU A 7 -4.12 -6.43 -2.21
C LEU A 7 -4.37 -4.93 -2.21
N THR A 8 -5.11 -4.42 -3.19
CA THR A 8 -5.37 -2.98 -3.34
C THR A 8 -6.86 -2.68 -3.48
N ARG A 9 -7.37 -1.81 -2.60
CA ARG A 9 -8.71 -1.19 -2.75
C ARG A 9 -8.59 -0.06 -3.76
N PHE A 10 -8.93 -0.32 -5.03
CA PHE A 10 -8.68 0.67 -6.07
C PHE A 10 -9.67 1.84 -6.04
N ASN A 11 -10.96 1.59 -6.32
CA ASN A 11 -12.00 2.63 -6.31
C ASN A 11 -13.33 2.15 -5.73
N ILE A 12 -13.31 1.17 -4.83
CA ILE A 12 -14.51 0.77 -4.11
C ILE A 12 -15.01 1.91 -3.22
N ARG A 13 -16.33 2.10 -3.16
CA ARG A 13 -16.95 3.19 -2.42
C ARG A 13 -16.98 2.90 -0.93
N LEU A 14 -16.03 3.47 -0.19
CA LEU A 14 -15.97 3.42 1.27
C LEU A 14 -16.50 4.70 1.90
N PHE A 15 -16.25 5.84 1.26
CA PHE A 15 -16.61 7.15 1.78
C PHE A 15 -17.44 7.92 0.75
N ARG A 16 -18.45 8.68 1.24
CA ARG A 16 -19.26 9.59 0.42
C ARG A 16 -18.74 11.02 0.45
N TYR A 17 -17.99 11.35 1.49
CA TYR A 17 -17.50 12.71 1.74
C TYR A 17 -15.98 12.67 1.93
N ASP A 18 -15.30 13.75 1.49
CA ASP A 18 -13.89 13.97 1.75
C ASP A 18 -13.63 14.41 3.20
N LYS A 19 -12.36 14.60 3.57
CA LYS A 19 -11.95 15.10 4.90
C LYS A 19 -12.46 16.50 5.24
N HIS A 20 -13.04 17.22 4.28
CA HIS A 20 -13.62 18.55 4.44
C HIS A 20 -15.15 18.52 4.48
N GLY A 21 -15.76 17.34 4.35
CA GLY A 21 -17.21 17.15 4.34
C GLY A 21 -17.87 17.43 2.99
N HIS A 22 -17.10 17.57 1.91
CA HIS A 22 -17.64 17.74 0.57
C HIS A 22 -18.00 16.38 -0.03
N ASN A 23 -19.10 16.35 -0.79
CA ASN A 23 -19.47 15.14 -1.53
C ASN A 23 -18.39 14.82 -2.58
N ILE A 24 -17.93 13.57 -2.59
CA ILE A 24 -16.91 13.12 -3.54
C ILE A 24 -17.58 12.99 -4.93
N ASP A 25 -17.26 13.89 -5.86
CA ASP A 25 -17.60 13.70 -7.26
C ASP A 25 -16.80 12.52 -7.83
N GLN A 26 -17.51 11.42 -8.04
CA GLN A 26 -16.90 10.14 -8.44
C GLN A 26 -16.17 10.21 -9.79
N GLY A 27 -16.60 11.08 -10.69
CA GLY A 27 -15.96 11.24 -12.00
C GLY A 27 -14.59 11.90 -11.92
N SER A 28 -14.52 13.08 -11.32
CA SER A 28 -13.28 13.83 -11.15
C SER A 28 -12.31 13.12 -10.19
N TRP A 29 -12.83 12.53 -9.12
CA TRP A 29 -12.04 11.75 -8.18
C TRP A 29 -11.39 10.54 -8.84
N LEU A 30 -12.12 9.79 -9.66
CA LEU A 30 -11.59 8.61 -10.34
C LEU A 30 -10.51 8.97 -11.35
N GLU A 31 -10.66 10.07 -12.08
CA GLU A 31 -9.65 10.56 -13.03
C GLU A 31 -8.33 10.91 -12.31
N GLU A 32 -8.41 11.66 -11.20
CA GLU A 32 -7.22 12.01 -10.41
C GLU A 32 -6.58 10.75 -9.79
N ARG A 33 -7.40 9.81 -9.32
CA ARG A 33 -6.92 8.53 -8.77
C ARG A 33 -6.19 7.68 -9.81
N LEU A 34 -6.70 7.63 -11.04
CA LEU A 34 -6.03 6.94 -12.14
C LEU A 34 -4.71 7.59 -12.52
N LYS A 35 -4.63 8.93 -12.51
CA LYS A 35 -3.36 9.65 -12.73
C LYS A 35 -2.31 9.31 -11.67
N LEU A 36 -2.71 9.28 -10.39
CA LEU A 36 -1.81 8.89 -9.30
C LEU A 36 -1.33 7.45 -9.49
N PHE A 37 -2.26 6.53 -9.74
CA PHE A 37 -1.97 5.13 -9.98
C PHE A 37 -1.00 4.93 -11.15
N GLU A 38 -1.22 5.58 -12.29
CA GLU A 38 -0.37 5.49 -13.48
C GLU A 38 1.01 6.11 -13.27
N THR A 39 1.07 7.17 -12.44
CA THR A 39 2.32 7.91 -12.22
C THR A 39 3.20 7.22 -11.18
N TYR A 40 2.60 6.63 -10.15
CA TYR A 40 3.32 6.14 -8.98
C TYR A 40 3.19 4.63 -8.80
N THR A 41 1.97 4.13 -8.63
CA THR A 41 1.71 2.77 -8.16
C THR A 41 2.02 1.73 -9.24
N LEU A 42 1.44 1.88 -10.42
CA LEU A 42 1.60 0.93 -11.51
C LEU A 42 3.05 0.75 -11.94
N PRO A 43 3.87 1.82 -12.15
CA PRO A 43 5.27 1.65 -12.50
C PRO A 43 6.09 0.93 -11.41
N SER A 44 5.82 1.21 -10.13
CA SER A 44 6.55 0.59 -9.03
C SER A 44 6.29 -0.92 -8.91
N VAL A 45 5.05 -1.36 -9.20
CA VAL A 45 4.70 -2.78 -9.21
C VAL A 45 5.20 -3.47 -10.48
N MET A 46 5.09 -2.83 -11.64
CA MET A 46 5.65 -3.37 -12.89
C MET A 46 7.17 -3.51 -12.82
N GLY A 47 7.85 -2.65 -12.06
CA GLY A 47 9.30 -2.64 -11.88
C GLY A 47 9.83 -3.62 -10.85
N GLN A 48 8.98 -4.48 -10.23
CA GLN A 48 9.45 -5.47 -9.28
C GLN A 48 10.45 -6.45 -9.91
N THR A 49 11.57 -6.71 -9.24
CA THR A 49 12.60 -7.65 -9.71
C THR A 49 12.15 -9.11 -9.58
N CYS A 50 11.30 -9.42 -8.61
CA CYS A 50 10.57 -10.69 -8.52
C CYS A 50 9.15 -10.49 -9.06
N GLN A 51 8.78 -11.25 -10.11
CA GLN A 51 7.49 -11.17 -10.77
C GLN A 51 6.52 -12.29 -10.34
N ASP A 52 6.90 -13.09 -9.34
CA ASP A 52 6.07 -14.18 -8.81
C ASP A 52 5.10 -13.66 -7.75
N PHE A 53 4.09 -12.94 -8.22
CA PHE A 53 2.98 -12.44 -7.41
C PHE A 53 1.71 -12.30 -8.24
N THR A 54 0.58 -12.13 -7.55
CA THR A 54 -0.70 -11.73 -8.13
C THR A 54 -1.14 -10.42 -7.51
N TRP A 55 -1.57 -9.45 -8.31
CA TRP A 55 -2.08 -8.18 -7.84
C TRP A 55 -3.59 -8.09 -7.95
N ILE A 56 -4.29 -8.14 -6.82
CA ILE A 56 -5.75 -8.11 -6.75
C ILE A 56 -6.21 -6.68 -6.52
N LEU A 57 -6.96 -6.13 -7.48
CA LEU A 57 -7.53 -4.78 -7.43
C LEU A 57 -9.06 -4.88 -7.27
N LEU A 58 -9.58 -4.40 -6.12
CA LEU A 58 -11.03 -4.25 -5.95
C LEU A 58 -11.50 -2.96 -6.62
N VAL A 59 -12.45 -3.09 -7.53
CA VAL A 59 -12.99 -1.98 -8.32
C VAL A 59 -14.51 -1.88 -8.16
N ASP A 60 -15.06 -0.65 -8.20
CA ASP A 60 -16.50 -0.46 -8.18
C ASP A 60 -17.15 -1.09 -9.42
N SER A 61 -18.19 -1.90 -9.22
CA SER A 61 -18.95 -2.52 -10.30
C SER A 61 -19.63 -1.50 -11.24
N LYS A 62 -19.80 -0.26 -10.78
CA LYS A 62 -20.33 0.86 -11.55
C LYS A 62 -19.26 1.73 -12.21
N THR A 63 -17.98 1.32 -12.18
CA THR A 63 -16.91 2.03 -12.90
C THR A 63 -17.29 2.19 -14.36
N PRO A 64 -17.29 3.43 -14.94
CA PRO A 64 -17.66 3.67 -16.32
C PRO A 64 -16.78 2.89 -17.32
N ASP A 65 -17.33 2.52 -18.47
CA ASP A 65 -16.65 1.66 -19.45
C ASP A 65 -15.36 2.27 -20.00
N SER A 66 -15.31 3.60 -20.17
CA SER A 66 -14.08 4.30 -20.59
C SER A 66 -12.92 4.06 -19.63
N TYR A 67 -13.18 4.07 -18.34
CA TYR A 67 -12.16 3.77 -17.32
C TYR A 67 -11.85 2.27 -17.25
N ARG A 68 -12.82 1.39 -17.46
CA ARG A 68 -12.57 -0.06 -17.52
C ARG A 68 -11.66 -0.43 -18.69
N GLU A 69 -11.82 0.20 -19.85
CA GLU A 69 -10.93 -0.03 -21.00
C GLU A 69 -9.49 0.44 -20.68
N ARG A 70 -9.35 1.59 -20.02
CA ARG A 70 -8.05 2.08 -19.53
C ARG A 70 -7.41 1.07 -18.55
N MET A 71 -8.17 0.53 -17.61
CA MET A 71 -7.73 -0.51 -16.68
C MET A 71 -7.34 -1.82 -17.38
N LYS A 72 -8.08 -2.24 -18.41
CA LYS A 72 -7.68 -3.40 -19.23
C LYS A 72 -6.32 -3.20 -19.90
N SER A 73 -5.97 -1.97 -20.27
CA SER A 73 -4.64 -1.66 -20.82
C SER A 73 -3.52 -1.87 -19.82
N TYR A 74 -3.77 -1.67 -18.51
CA TYR A 74 -2.79 -1.95 -17.46
C TYR A 74 -2.50 -3.45 -17.35
N ARG A 75 -3.53 -4.30 -17.43
CA ARG A 75 -3.34 -5.75 -17.41
C ARG A 75 -2.51 -6.28 -18.59
N LYS A 76 -2.57 -5.62 -19.75
CA LYS A 76 -1.69 -5.96 -20.87
C LYS A 76 -0.21 -5.70 -20.57
N ARG A 77 0.09 -4.72 -19.71
CA ARG A 77 1.44 -4.31 -19.30
C ARG A 77 1.90 -5.02 -18.03
N CYS A 78 0.97 -5.36 -17.15
CA CYS A 78 1.17 -6.05 -15.88
C CYS A 78 0.19 -7.24 -15.80
N PRO A 79 0.53 -8.40 -16.37
CA PRO A 79 -0.38 -9.55 -16.44
C PRO A 79 -0.73 -10.14 -15.07
N GLN A 80 0.00 -9.79 -14.01
CA GLN A 80 -0.27 -10.14 -12.62
C GLN A 80 -1.58 -9.55 -12.08
N ILE A 81 -2.13 -8.52 -12.74
CA ILE A 81 -3.35 -7.83 -12.27
C ILE A 81 -4.59 -8.71 -12.46
N ILE A 82 -5.37 -8.83 -11.40
CA ILE A 82 -6.74 -9.36 -11.39
C ILE A 82 -7.69 -8.29 -10.88
N TYR A 83 -8.72 -7.93 -11.68
CA TYR A 83 -9.78 -7.01 -11.27
C TYR A 83 -10.97 -7.77 -10.69
N ILE A 84 -11.43 -7.36 -9.52
CA ILE A 84 -12.63 -7.88 -8.87
C ILE A 84 -13.64 -6.75 -8.75
N ALA A 85 -14.76 -6.88 -9.48
CA ALA A 85 -15.85 -5.90 -9.42
C ALA A 85 -16.66 -6.08 -8.14
N VAL A 86 -16.77 -5.01 -7.35
CA VAL A 86 -17.48 -4.97 -6.06
C VAL A 86 -18.70 -4.06 -6.18
N LYS A 87 -19.89 -4.56 -5.82
CA LYS A 87 -21.08 -3.73 -5.73
C LYS A 87 -20.97 -2.78 -4.54
N GLU A 88 -21.47 -1.55 -4.67
CA GLU A 88 -21.38 -0.48 -3.63
C GLU A 88 -21.80 -0.96 -2.23
N GLN A 89 -22.87 -1.71 -2.13
CA GLN A 89 -23.39 -2.25 -0.87
C GLN A 89 -22.43 -3.19 -0.13
N TYR A 90 -21.44 -3.74 -0.83
CA TYR A 90 -20.43 -4.65 -0.28
C TYR A 90 -19.05 -4.00 -0.11
N GLY A 91 -18.92 -2.70 -0.39
CA GLY A 91 -17.62 -2.01 -0.26
C GLY A 91 -16.95 -2.21 1.08
N TRP A 92 -17.71 -2.10 2.18
CA TRP A 92 -17.20 -2.31 3.54
C TRP A 92 -16.85 -3.77 3.89
N HIS A 93 -17.22 -4.74 3.05
CA HIS A 93 -16.86 -6.14 3.22
C HIS A 93 -15.58 -6.52 2.46
N PHE A 94 -14.77 -5.54 2.08
CA PHE A 94 -13.58 -5.74 1.24
C PHE A 94 -12.59 -6.77 1.81
N ALA A 95 -12.40 -6.84 3.12
CA ALA A 95 -11.53 -7.83 3.76
C ALA A 95 -12.01 -9.26 3.47
N ASN A 96 -13.32 -9.51 3.59
CA ASN A 96 -13.91 -10.81 3.29
C ASN A 96 -13.86 -11.12 1.77
N ILE A 97 -14.03 -10.10 0.92
CA ILE A 97 -13.91 -10.27 -0.54
C ILE A 97 -12.47 -10.66 -0.91
N PHE A 98 -11.46 -9.96 -0.39
CA PHE A 98 -10.07 -10.34 -0.59
C PHE A 98 -9.80 -11.77 -0.16
N ARG A 99 -10.25 -12.15 1.06
CA ARG A 99 -10.10 -13.50 1.57
C ARG A 99 -10.66 -14.55 0.60
N GLN A 100 -11.92 -14.41 0.18
CA GLN A 100 -12.57 -15.34 -0.74
C GLN A 100 -11.85 -15.45 -2.08
N VAL A 101 -11.34 -14.31 -2.61
CA VAL A 101 -10.59 -14.29 -3.88
C VAL A 101 -9.25 -15.01 -3.71
N VAL A 102 -8.52 -14.75 -2.63
CA VAL A 102 -7.23 -15.41 -2.35
C VAL A 102 -7.41 -16.90 -2.15
N GLU A 103 -8.38 -17.33 -1.33
CA GLU A 103 -8.70 -18.76 -1.13
C GLU A 103 -9.02 -19.47 -2.46
N LYS A 104 -9.81 -18.81 -3.32
CA LYS A 104 -10.10 -19.33 -4.66
C LYS A 104 -8.83 -19.45 -5.52
N GLN A 105 -7.96 -18.44 -5.52
CA GLN A 105 -6.70 -18.45 -6.26
C GLN A 105 -5.75 -19.53 -5.75
N LEU A 106 -5.65 -19.75 -4.45
CA LEU A 106 -4.86 -20.81 -3.84
C LEU A 106 -5.36 -22.19 -4.33
N LYS A 107 -6.68 -22.41 -4.30
CA LYS A 107 -7.29 -23.64 -4.78
C LYS A 107 -7.05 -23.88 -6.29
N GLU A 108 -7.17 -22.85 -7.11
CA GLU A 108 -6.91 -22.92 -8.55
C GLU A 108 -5.45 -23.22 -8.89
N ARG A 109 -4.51 -22.81 -8.03
CA ARG A 109 -3.07 -23.08 -8.16
C ARG A 109 -2.64 -24.45 -7.63
N ALA A 110 -3.57 -25.24 -7.09
CA ALA A 110 -3.29 -26.54 -6.47
C ALA A 110 -2.14 -26.46 -5.44
N VAL A 111 -2.24 -25.49 -4.52
CA VAL A 111 -1.26 -25.30 -3.45
C VAL A 111 -1.13 -26.57 -2.59
N LYS A 112 -0.01 -26.70 -1.90
CA LYS A 112 0.28 -27.83 -1.02
C LYS A 112 0.14 -27.41 0.44
N GLU A 113 -0.12 -28.38 1.30
CA GLU A 113 0.02 -28.19 2.74
C GLU A 113 1.47 -27.86 3.07
N GLY A 114 1.69 -26.85 3.92
CA GLY A 114 3.01 -26.31 4.22
C GLY A 114 3.52 -25.24 3.22
N ASP A 115 2.76 -24.94 2.15
CA ASP A 115 2.99 -23.70 1.38
C ASP A 115 2.57 -22.48 2.21
N TYR A 116 3.06 -21.30 1.86
CA TYR A 116 2.70 -20.05 2.53
C TYR A 116 1.94 -19.12 1.60
N CYS A 117 0.83 -18.56 2.11
CA CYS A 117 0.10 -17.46 1.51
C CYS A 117 0.66 -16.14 2.04
N LEU A 118 1.20 -15.32 1.15
CA LEU A 118 1.67 -13.98 1.48
C LEU A 118 0.66 -12.95 0.98
N THR A 119 0.24 -12.02 1.84
CA THR A 119 -0.66 -10.94 1.43
C THR A 119 -0.12 -9.58 1.86
N THR A 120 0.17 -8.71 0.88
CA THR A 120 0.68 -7.34 1.11
C THR A 120 -0.45 -6.34 1.06
N TYR A 121 -0.58 -5.52 2.11
CA TYR A 121 -1.45 -4.34 2.12
C TYR A 121 -0.83 -3.25 1.25
N PHE A 122 -1.58 -2.71 0.28
CA PHE A 122 -1.05 -1.72 -0.64
C PHE A 122 -2.13 -0.78 -1.16
N ASP A 123 -1.90 0.53 -1.05
CA ASP A 123 -2.82 1.55 -1.53
C ASP A 123 -2.54 1.91 -3.00
N ASN A 124 -3.50 2.58 -3.65
CA ASN A 124 -3.52 2.81 -5.09
C ASN A 124 -2.82 4.11 -5.53
N ASP A 125 -2.14 4.80 -4.62
CA ASP A 125 -1.42 6.05 -4.83
C ASP A 125 0.02 6.01 -4.30
N ASP A 126 0.44 4.88 -3.72
CA ASP A 126 1.75 4.67 -3.12
C ASP A 126 2.68 3.80 -3.98
N CYS A 127 3.93 3.55 -3.52
CA CYS A 127 4.89 2.74 -4.29
C CYS A 127 5.62 1.74 -3.40
N LEU A 128 5.99 0.60 -4.01
CA LEU A 128 6.89 -0.39 -3.45
C LEU A 128 8.28 -0.26 -4.09
N ASN A 129 9.34 -0.48 -3.31
CA ASN A 129 10.69 -0.62 -3.84
C ASN A 129 10.72 -1.77 -4.85
N LYS A 130 11.52 -1.63 -5.91
CA LYS A 130 11.63 -2.66 -6.98
C LYS A 130 11.98 -4.05 -6.46
N ASP A 131 12.62 -4.15 -5.31
CA ASP A 131 13.01 -5.42 -4.69
C ASP A 131 12.06 -5.85 -3.55
N TYR A 132 10.94 -5.15 -3.35
CA TYR A 132 10.05 -5.41 -2.21
C TYR A 132 9.60 -6.87 -2.15
N ILE A 133 9.07 -7.41 -3.24
CA ILE A 133 8.59 -8.80 -3.30
C ILE A 133 9.76 -9.78 -3.10
N LYS A 134 10.89 -9.51 -3.75
CA LYS A 134 12.11 -10.32 -3.62
C LYS A 134 12.59 -10.35 -2.17
N ASP A 135 12.72 -9.18 -1.54
CA ASP A 135 13.23 -9.08 -0.16
C ASP A 135 12.30 -9.77 0.85
N VAL A 136 10.97 -9.69 0.64
CA VAL A 136 10.01 -10.45 1.46
C VAL A 136 10.26 -11.94 1.34
N HIS A 137 10.41 -12.48 0.11
CA HIS A 137 10.67 -13.91 -0.11
C HIS A 137 12.03 -14.32 0.48
N ASP A 138 13.10 -13.57 0.17
CA ASP A 138 14.45 -13.87 0.66
C ASP A 138 14.52 -13.90 2.20
N ILE A 139 13.84 -12.96 2.88
CA ILE A 139 13.82 -12.91 4.35
C ILE A 139 13.13 -14.13 4.93
N LEU A 140 11.98 -14.52 4.37
CA LEU A 140 11.23 -15.69 4.86
C LEU A 140 11.98 -16.99 4.55
N GLU A 141 12.63 -17.12 3.39
CA GLU A 141 13.43 -18.30 3.02
C GLU A 141 14.68 -18.47 3.90
N GLN A 142 15.26 -17.37 4.38
CA GLN A 142 16.51 -17.39 5.16
C GLN A 142 16.28 -17.48 6.67
N ASN A 143 15.04 -17.41 7.15
CA ASN A 143 14.72 -17.30 8.57
C ASN A 143 13.56 -18.23 8.98
N ASP A 144 13.82 -19.52 9.05
CA ASP A 144 12.82 -20.53 9.48
C ASP A 144 12.16 -20.20 10.82
N ASN A 145 12.86 -19.49 11.71
CA ASN A 145 12.30 -19.07 13.00
C ASN A 145 11.14 -18.09 12.85
N ILE A 146 11.08 -17.31 11.77
CA ILE A 146 9.95 -16.39 11.50
C ILE A 146 8.72 -17.19 11.09
N LEU A 147 8.89 -18.31 10.40
CA LEU A 147 7.83 -19.15 9.87
C LEU A 147 7.22 -20.13 10.89
N GLN A 148 7.58 -20.06 12.17
CA GLN A 148 7.02 -20.94 13.21
C GLN A 148 5.56 -20.61 13.55
N GLU A 149 5.12 -19.39 13.29
CA GLU A 149 3.75 -18.94 13.46
C GLU A 149 3.39 -17.91 12.39
N ASP A 150 2.11 -17.78 12.08
CA ASP A 150 1.62 -16.74 11.19
C ASP A 150 1.96 -15.34 11.72
N GLY A 151 2.43 -14.44 10.84
CA GLY A 151 2.87 -13.13 11.27
C GLY A 151 3.02 -12.14 10.14
N PHE A 152 3.45 -10.93 10.49
CA PHE A 152 3.69 -9.85 9.54
C PHE A 152 5.18 -9.55 9.41
N LEU A 153 5.59 -9.21 8.18
CA LEU A 153 6.82 -8.47 7.89
C LEU A 153 6.49 -7.00 7.69
N ALA A 154 7.23 -6.12 8.36
CA ALA A 154 7.14 -4.67 8.21
C ALA A 154 8.53 -4.09 7.95
N PHE A 155 8.72 -3.39 6.84
CA PHE A 155 9.94 -2.64 6.58
C PHE A 155 9.85 -1.26 7.21
N ASP A 156 10.70 -0.97 8.19
CA ASP A 156 10.65 0.24 8.99
C ASP A 156 10.94 1.53 8.21
N TYR A 157 11.80 1.45 7.19
CA TYR A 157 12.26 2.62 6.44
C TYR A 157 11.58 2.76 5.08
N GLY A 158 11.10 3.96 4.82
CA GLY A 158 10.52 4.35 3.54
C GLY A 158 10.77 5.81 3.22
N VAL A 159 10.01 6.30 2.26
CA VAL A 159 10.08 7.66 1.74
C VAL A 159 8.70 8.30 1.85
N GLN A 160 8.63 9.55 2.26
CA GLN A 160 7.49 10.43 1.99
C GLN A 160 7.84 11.34 0.81
N TYR A 161 7.09 11.24 -0.28
CA TYR A 161 7.23 12.09 -1.45
C TYR A 161 6.14 13.15 -1.51
N TYR A 162 6.53 14.41 -1.51
CA TYR A 162 5.63 15.58 -1.49
C TYR A 162 5.45 16.09 -2.91
N THR A 163 4.35 15.70 -3.56
CA THR A 163 4.13 15.95 -4.99
C THR A 163 4.17 17.44 -5.36
N GLU A 164 3.54 18.31 -4.56
CA GLU A 164 3.50 19.76 -4.83
C GLU A 164 4.85 20.46 -4.66
N LEU A 165 5.76 19.88 -3.89
CA LEU A 165 7.10 20.43 -3.67
C LEU A 165 8.14 19.75 -4.55
N GLY A 166 7.86 18.55 -5.04
CA GLY A 166 8.78 17.72 -5.77
C GLY A 166 9.96 17.21 -4.92
N ILE A 167 9.84 17.24 -3.60
CA ILE A 167 10.89 16.78 -2.66
C ILE A 167 10.48 15.50 -1.95
N ALA A 168 11.47 14.81 -1.40
CA ALA A 168 11.23 13.60 -0.61
C ALA A 168 12.05 13.60 0.68
N THR A 169 11.51 12.94 1.69
CA THR A 169 12.21 12.65 2.94
C THR A 169 12.27 11.15 3.17
N ARG A 170 13.41 10.64 3.63
CA ARG A 170 13.51 9.31 4.21
C ARG A 170 12.97 9.38 5.65
N ILE A 171 12.21 8.38 6.03
CA ILE A 171 11.60 8.30 7.36
C ILE A 171 11.69 6.88 7.90
N LYS A 172 11.95 6.75 9.21
CA LYS A 172 11.69 5.52 9.95
C LYS A 172 10.27 5.56 10.49
N TYR A 173 9.42 4.64 10.03
CA TYR A 173 8.02 4.57 10.44
C TYR A 173 7.57 3.11 10.56
N PRO A 174 7.84 2.45 11.71
CA PRO A 174 7.50 1.04 11.91
C PRO A 174 6.01 0.72 11.73
N ASN A 175 5.12 1.62 12.19
CA ASN A 175 3.67 1.46 12.07
C ASN A 175 3.14 1.92 10.68
N ASN A 176 3.90 1.65 9.62
CA ASN A 176 3.43 1.92 8.26
C ASN A 176 2.41 0.86 7.80
N HIS A 177 1.70 1.16 6.70
CA HIS A 177 0.72 0.23 6.14
C HIS A 177 1.28 -0.72 5.06
N PHE A 178 2.56 -0.59 4.72
CA PHE A 178 3.22 -1.46 3.74
C PHE A 178 3.69 -2.75 4.42
N ILE A 179 2.74 -3.54 4.89
CA ILE A 179 3.00 -4.77 5.65
C ILE A 179 2.59 -5.99 4.84
N THR A 180 3.35 -7.07 4.97
CA THR A 180 3.03 -8.36 4.36
C THR A 180 2.74 -9.38 5.45
N LEU A 181 1.52 -9.92 5.45
CA LEU A 181 1.15 -11.09 6.25
C LEU A 181 1.67 -12.34 5.55
N PHE A 182 2.22 -13.27 6.30
CA PHE A 182 2.52 -14.63 5.88
C PHE A 182 1.73 -15.60 6.74
N GLU A 183 1.02 -16.52 6.09
CA GLU A 183 0.14 -17.53 6.70
C GLU A 183 0.45 -18.91 6.09
N GLU A 184 0.59 -19.94 6.92
CA GLU A 184 0.75 -21.30 6.43
C GLU A 184 -0.55 -21.83 5.84
N VAL A 185 -0.48 -22.48 4.69
CA VAL A 185 -1.62 -23.18 4.07
C VAL A 185 -1.80 -24.54 4.76
N SER A 186 -2.75 -24.60 5.67
CA SER A 186 -3.02 -25.78 6.50
C SER A 186 -3.74 -26.93 5.75
N SER A 187 -4.36 -26.65 4.59
CA SER A 187 -5.06 -27.63 3.77
C SER A 187 -5.04 -27.26 2.30
N ALA A 188 -4.58 -28.16 1.47
CA ALA A 188 -4.59 -27.99 0.01
C ALA A 188 -6.01 -28.08 -0.60
N GLU A 189 -6.87 -28.93 -0.04
CA GLU A 189 -8.23 -29.17 -0.56
C GLU A 189 -9.16 -27.99 -0.25
N SER A 190 -8.99 -27.37 0.93
CA SER A 190 -9.79 -26.27 1.42
C SER A 190 -8.90 -25.20 2.06
N PRO A 191 -8.11 -24.47 1.25
CA PRO A 191 -7.22 -23.45 1.79
C PRO A 191 -8.05 -22.36 2.47
N SER A 192 -7.70 -22.07 3.72
CA SER A 192 -8.32 -21.01 4.51
C SER A 192 -7.25 -20.04 4.98
N VAL A 193 -7.44 -18.75 4.70
CA VAL A 193 -6.52 -17.68 5.05
C VAL A 193 -7.30 -16.50 5.63
N ARG A 194 -6.61 -15.67 6.40
CA ARG A 194 -7.22 -14.45 6.97
C ARG A 194 -6.96 -13.23 6.10
N THR A 195 -5.82 -13.17 5.42
CA THR A 195 -5.27 -12.03 4.67
C THR A 195 -4.92 -10.82 5.56
N CYS A 196 -4.04 -9.93 5.09
CA CYS A 196 -3.60 -8.74 5.84
C CYS A 196 -4.76 -7.82 6.25
N TYR A 197 -5.82 -7.72 5.45
CA TYR A 197 -7.01 -6.93 5.79
C TYR A 197 -7.93 -7.58 6.83
N GLY A 198 -7.78 -8.86 7.11
CA GLY A 198 -8.57 -9.58 8.11
C GLY A 198 -8.21 -9.24 9.56
N TYR A 199 -7.09 -8.52 9.76
CA TYR A 199 -6.63 -8.10 11.08
C TYR A 199 -7.08 -6.66 11.46
N GLY A 200 -7.87 -6.02 10.62
CA GLY A 200 -8.36 -4.67 10.84
C GLY A 200 -7.32 -3.60 10.46
N SER A 201 -7.20 -2.56 11.28
CA SER A 201 -6.22 -1.50 11.02
C SER A 201 -4.79 -1.96 11.32
N HIS A 202 -3.85 -1.68 10.39
CA HIS A 202 -2.43 -1.95 10.59
C HIS A 202 -1.87 -1.31 11.88
N PHE A 203 -2.40 -0.14 12.30
CA PHE A 203 -2.02 0.52 13.56
C PHE A 203 -2.35 -0.29 14.83
N ASP A 204 -3.32 -1.18 14.74
CA ASP A 204 -3.82 -1.92 15.89
C ASP A 204 -3.24 -3.34 16.00
N ILE A 205 -2.63 -3.87 14.95
CA ILE A 205 -2.16 -5.26 14.90
C ILE A 205 -1.21 -5.54 16.07
N GLU A 206 -0.12 -4.78 16.15
CA GLU A 206 0.89 -4.93 17.18
C GLU A 206 0.37 -4.48 18.55
N LYS A 207 -0.31 -3.33 18.61
CA LYS A 207 -0.89 -2.76 19.81
C LYS A 207 -1.87 -3.71 20.52
N ARG A 208 -2.68 -4.42 19.73
CA ARG A 208 -3.65 -5.41 20.25
C ARG A 208 -3.08 -6.81 20.35
N LYS A 209 -1.79 -7.00 20.00
CA LYS A 209 -1.16 -8.32 19.93
C LYS A 209 -1.99 -9.31 19.09
N ALA A 210 -2.55 -8.81 17.98
CA ALA A 210 -3.40 -9.62 17.10
C ALA A 210 -2.60 -10.62 16.27
N ALA A 211 -1.34 -10.32 15.99
CA ALA A 211 -0.34 -11.18 15.37
C ALA A 211 1.07 -10.68 15.71
N CYS A 212 2.08 -11.52 15.50
CA CYS A 212 3.49 -11.11 15.57
C CYS A 212 3.82 -10.18 14.41
N VAL A 213 4.63 -9.14 14.65
CA VAL A 213 5.15 -8.24 13.61
C VAL A 213 6.67 -8.26 13.65
N HIS A 214 7.30 -8.75 12.58
CA HIS A 214 8.74 -8.79 12.42
C HIS A 214 9.21 -7.53 11.69
N HIS A 215 9.85 -6.62 12.43
CA HIS A 215 10.38 -5.37 11.92
C HIS A 215 11.73 -5.55 11.24
N ILE A 216 11.79 -5.18 9.96
CA ILE A 216 13.01 -5.24 9.16
C ILE A 216 13.57 -3.83 8.99
N THR A 217 14.76 -3.62 9.54
CA THR A 217 15.41 -2.30 9.56
C THR A 217 16.48 -2.22 8.46
N HIS A 218 16.10 -1.84 7.26
CA HIS A 218 17.00 -1.54 6.16
C HIS A 218 17.29 -0.03 6.11
N VAL A 219 18.29 0.44 6.85
CA VAL A 219 18.58 1.89 7.01
C VAL A 219 18.87 2.57 5.67
N ASP A 220 19.59 1.91 4.76
CA ASP A 220 20.05 2.50 3.49
C ASP A 220 19.13 2.19 2.30
N LYS A 221 18.16 1.28 2.47
CA LYS A 221 17.24 0.84 1.42
C LYS A 221 15.79 1.12 1.82
N PRO A 222 15.21 2.26 1.43
CA PRO A 222 13.80 2.50 1.69
C PRO A 222 12.93 1.55 0.87
N MET A 223 11.97 0.90 1.52
CA MET A 223 11.19 -0.18 0.91
C MET A 223 9.82 0.26 0.38
N TRP A 224 9.38 1.46 0.72
CA TRP A 224 8.09 2.00 0.31
C TRP A 224 8.15 3.51 0.12
N VAL A 225 7.20 4.04 -0.67
CA VAL A 225 6.95 5.47 -0.80
C VAL A 225 5.50 5.75 -0.46
N GLU A 226 5.28 6.58 0.54
CA GLU A 226 4.00 7.22 0.82
C GLU A 226 3.94 8.52 0.01
N VAL A 227 3.00 8.61 -0.93
CA VAL A 227 2.85 9.77 -1.81
C VAL A 227 1.91 10.79 -1.18
N ILE A 228 2.45 11.93 -0.78
CA ILE A 228 1.70 13.03 -0.17
C ILE A 228 1.23 14.01 -1.23
N HIS A 229 -0.08 14.05 -1.48
CA HIS A 229 -0.73 14.92 -2.45
C HIS A 229 -1.96 15.63 -1.84
N LYS A 230 -2.52 16.60 -2.56
CA LYS A 230 -3.63 17.45 -2.07
C LYS A 230 -4.89 16.66 -1.69
N ASP A 231 -5.15 15.54 -2.38
CA ASP A 231 -6.36 14.74 -2.27
C ASP A 231 -6.20 13.52 -1.34
N ASN A 232 -5.11 13.44 -0.57
CA ASN A 232 -4.98 12.41 0.46
C ASN A 232 -6.09 12.57 1.51
N VAL A 233 -6.76 11.47 1.84
CA VAL A 233 -7.81 11.47 2.87
C VAL A 233 -7.19 11.60 4.25
N ASP A 234 -6.05 10.95 4.50
CA ASP A 234 -5.49 10.82 5.85
C ASP A 234 -3.96 10.99 5.93
N ASN A 235 -3.26 10.97 4.79
CA ASN A 235 -1.81 11.07 4.77
C ASN A 235 -1.35 12.51 4.99
N ASP A 236 -0.58 12.69 6.03
CA ASP A 236 -0.03 13.96 6.46
C ASP A 236 1.51 13.89 6.51
N VAL A 237 2.16 15.05 6.43
CA VAL A 237 3.60 15.16 6.66
C VAL A 237 3.95 14.59 8.03
N LYS A 238 4.79 13.54 8.03
CA LYS A 238 5.32 12.92 9.25
C LYS A 238 6.79 13.30 9.40
N MET A 239 7.21 13.57 10.61
CA MET A 239 8.62 13.74 10.97
C MET A 239 8.92 12.90 12.21
N THR A 240 10.01 12.17 12.14
CA THR A 240 10.62 11.42 13.24
C THR A 240 12.05 11.91 13.46
N LEU A 241 12.73 11.46 14.50
CA LEU A 241 14.14 11.81 14.74
C LEU A 241 15.05 11.34 13.60
N ASP A 242 14.66 10.27 12.89
CA ASP A 242 15.39 9.70 11.76
C ASP A 242 14.98 10.29 10.40
N THR A 243 14.16 11.35 10.38
CA THR A 243 13.73 11.98 9.13
C THR A 243 14.89 12.77 8.51
N SER A 244 15.21 12.48 7.26
CA SER A 244 16.23 13.19 6.49
C SER A 244 15.79 13.48 5.07
N PHE A 245 16.19 14.65 4.53
CA PHE A 245 15.90 14.99 3.13
C PHE A 245 16.73 14.12 2.17
N ILE A 246 16.07 13.62 1.14
CA ILE A 246 16.72 12.89 0.06
C ILE A 246 17.34 13.90 -0.89
N ASN A 247 18.67 13.83 -1.04
CA ASN A 247 19.44 14.67 -1.97
C ASN A 247 19.72 13.96 -3.31
N ASP A 248 19.62 12.65 -3.36
CA ASP A 248 19.71 11.88 -4.61
C ASP A 248 18.47 12.11 -5.46
N LYS A 249 18.61 12.95 -6.48
CA LYS A 249 17.52 13.35 -7.39
C LYS A 249 16.90 12.18 -8.14
N ARG A 250 17.63 11.07 -8.31
CA ARG A 250 17.18 9.91 -9.07
C ARG A 250 16.78 8.71 -8.21
N LEU A 251 16.72 8.86 -6.88
CA LEU A 251 16.37 7.75 -5.98
C LEU A 251 15.04 7.10 -6.37
N LEU A 252 14.00 7.89 -6.60
CA LEU A 252 12.67 7.35 -6.97
C LEU A 252 12.71 6.62 -8.33
N GLN A 253 13.54 7.08 -9.26
CA GLN A 253 13.71 6.43 -10.54
C GLN A 253 14.45 5.09 -10.40
N ARG A 254 15.53 5.06 -9.63
CA ARG A 254 16.39 3.89 -9.48
C ARG A 254 15.78 2.80 -8.59
N GLU A 255 15.13 3.19 -7.49
CA GLU A 255 14.65 2.24 -6.48
C GLU A 255 13.16 1.91 -6.59
N PHE A 256 12.38 2.76 -7.27
CA PHE A 256 10.92 2.61 -7.36
C PHE A 256 10.39 2.62 -8.79
N SER A 257 11.26 2.60 -9.79
CA SER A 257 10.91 2.62 -11.22
C SER A 257 10.05 3.83 -11.64
N LEU A 258 10.10 4.94 -10.89
CA LEU A 258 9.32 6.14 -11.16
C LEU A 258 10.07 7.10 -12.08
N ASN A 259 9.41 7.62 -13.11
CA ASN A 259 10.01 8.67 -13.96
C ASN A 259 9.91 10.05 -13.29
N ILE A 260 10.52 10.19 -12.11
CA ILE A 260 10.47 11.39 -11.29
C ILE A 260 11.88 11.83 -10.91
N ILE A 261 12.14 13.12 -11.09
CA ILE A 261 13.38 13.76 -10.65
C ILE A 261 13.07 14.67 -9.46
N LEU A 262 13.69 14.39 -8.31
CA LEU A 262 13.47 15.15 -7.09
C LEU A 262 14.05 16.57 -7.19
N GLN A 263 13.33 17.53 -6.60
CA GLN A 263 13.78 18.89 -6.36
C GLN A 263 14.52 18.97 -5.02
N THR A 264 15.64 19.67 -4.95
CA THR A 264 16.43 19.76 -3.70
C THR A 264 16.32 21.12 -3.00
N GLY A 265 15.72 22.11 -3.65
CA GLY A 265 15.76 23.52 -3.21
C GLY A 265 14.59 24.00 -2.33
N ARG A 266 13.56 23.18 -2.06
CA ARG A 266 12.31 23.64 -1.41
C ARG A 266 12.17 23.24 0.07
N LYS A 267 13.28 23.02 0.77
CA LYS A 267 13.30 22.57 2.17
C LYS A 267 12.62 23.59 3.12
N THR A 268 12.85 24.89 2.92
CA THR A 268 12.21 25.94 3.74
C THR A 268 10.68 25.90 3.60
N THR A 269 10.17 25.72 2.37
CA THR A 269 8.71 25.63 2.13
C THR A 269 8.14 24.40 2.81
N PHE A 270 8.88 23.28 2.84
CA PHE A 270 8.48 22.08 3.57
C PHE A 270 8.31 22.37 5.07
N PHE A 271 9.31 22.99 5.73
CA PHE A 271 9.22 23.31 7.14
C PHE A 271 8.05 24.24 7.47
N VAL A 272 7.81 25.26 6.63
CA VAL A 272 6.67 26.17 6.80
C VAL A 272 5.34 25.38 6.75
N ARG A 273 5.19 24.43 5.81
CA ARG A 273 3.99 23.60 5.72
C ARG A 273 3.86 22.68 6.94
N PHE A 274 4.95 22.02 7.33
CA PHE A 274 4.98 21.14 8.49
C PHE A 274 4.52 21.88 9.75
N PHE A 275 5.09 23.07 10.03
CA PHE A 275 4.71 23.86 11.20
C PHE A 275 3.25 24.33 11.14
N LYS A 276 2.78 24.79 9.98
CA LYS A 276 1.35 25.15 9.81
C LYS A 276 0.42 23.98 10.11
N GLN A 277 0.78 22.79 9.66
CA GLN A 277 0.02 21.58 9.89
C GLN A 277 0.06 21.15 11.37
N ALA A 278 1.23 21.21 12.03
CA ALA A 278 1.39 20.96 13.45
C ALA A 278 0.54 21.93 14.29
N LEU A 279 0.56 23.23 13.98
CA LEU A 279 -0.27 24.24 14.64
C LEU A 279 -1.76 23.96 14.44
N ARG A 280 -2.19 23.58 13.22
CA ARG A 280 -3.58 23.22 12.94
C ARG A 280 -4.04 21.99 13.72
N ARG A 281 -3.18 20.96 13.84
CA ARG A 281 -3.47 19.77 14.66
C ARG A 281 -3.60 20.14 16.14
N PHE A 282 -2.68 20.97 16.65
CA PHE A 282 -2.72 21.49 18.02
C PHE A 282 -4.04 22.23 18.28
N TYR A 283 -4.39 23.17 17.39
CA TYR A 283 -5.65 23.93 17.49
C TYR A 283 -6.88 23.02 17.47
N ASN A 284 -6.95 22.06 16.55
CA ASN A 284 -8.07 21.12 16.42
C ASN A 284 -8.22 20.17 17.63
N ARG A 285 -7.16 19.99 18.45
CA ARG A 285 -7.20 19.20 19.68
C ARG A 285 -7.97 19.92 20.79
N PHE A 286 -8.00 21.25 20.76
CA PHE A 286 -8.69 22.07 21.76
C PHE A 286 -10.03 22.62 21.29
N VAL A 287 -10.29 22.62 19.99
CA VAL A 287 -11.56 23.04 19.40
C VAL A 287 -12.22 21.83 18.78
N PRO A 288 -13.21 21.21 19.45
CA PRO A 288 -13.91 20.04 18.91
C PRO A 288 -14.54 20.40 17.57
N ARG A 289 -14.32 19.59 16.55
CA ARG A 289 -15.00 19.73 15.26
C ARG A 289 -16.50 19.57 15.51
N LYS A 290 -17.28 20.59 15.15
CA LYS A 290 -18.73 20.41 14.98
C LYS A 290 -18.90 19.51 13.76
N TRP A 291 -19.36 18.28 14.01
CA TRP A 291 -19.78 17.34 12.97
C TRP A 291 -21.16 17.74 12.42
#